data_18524db0ab711ebabf205292ac746d69
#
_entry.id   18524db0ab711ebabf205292ac746d69
#
_cell.length_a   1.000
_cell.length_b   1.000
_cell.length_c   1.000
_cell.angle_alpha   90.00
_cell.angle_beta   90.00
_cell.angle_gamma   90.00
#
_symmetry.space_group_name_H-M   'P 1'
#
loop_
_entity.id
_entity.type
_entity.pdbx_description
1 polymer ?
#
loop_
_entity_poly.entity_id
_entity_poly.type
_entity_poly.pdbx_seq_one_letter_code
_entity_poly.pdbx_strand_id
1 'polypeptide(L)'
;MSQIVRSLDQQQLNSLCGVVAHTSQGLTNRELTALLCQCGICVVDVGSSRSQWGYTTGLNKRDWLYSCLATEIDNSHSFNKVFSFLEAVLNPALYTNADSREKYMYLLEETNKILLFAGLSIDQSGRLKEVSRAHTLTEVDQRVNHLKKALYDRAIHSEVRKYCIE
;
A
#
# COMPACT_ATOMS: atom_id res chain seq x y z
N MET A 1 24.56 -13.47 12.14
CA MET A 1 23.45 -13.34 11.20
C MET A 1 23.16 -11.85 10.99
N SER A 2 23.40 -11.35 9.81
CA SER A 2 23.07 -9.97 9.48
C SER A 2 21.55 -9.86 9.47
N GLN A 3 20.97 -9.11 10.42
CA GLN A 3 19.57 -8.67 10.30
C GLN A 3 19.51 -7.79 9.05
N ILE A 4 18.86 -8.28 8.02
CA ILE A 4 18.53 -7.44 6.87
C ILE A 4 17.55 -6.40 7.39
N VAL A 5 18.01 -5.18 7.58
CA VAL A 5 17.14 -4.07 7.99
C VAL A 5 16.24 -3.76 6.79
N ARG A 6 14.99 -4.13 6.89
CA ARG A 6 13.97 -3.76 5.91
C ARG A 6 13.78 -2.24 5.98
N SER A 7 14.08 -1.56 4.91
CA SER A 7 13.95 -0.10 4.83
C SER A 7 13.56 0.33 3.43
N LEU A 8 12.94 1.50 3.36
CA LEU A 8 12.61 2.20 2.12
C LEU A 8 13.38 3.51 2.09
N ASP A 9 13.81 3.93 0.92
CA ASP A 9 14.32 5.28 0.76
C ASP A 9 13.18 6.30 0.71
N GLN A 10 13.53 7.58 0.80
CA GLN A 10 12.56 8.67 0.83
C GLN A 10 11.69 8.72 -0.45
N GLN A 11 12.28 8.44 -1.61
CA GLN A 11 11.54 8.44 -2.88
C GLN A 11 10.56 7.26 -2.95
N GLN A 12 10.97 6.08 -2.50
CA GLN A 12 10.11 4.90 -2.42
C GLN A 12 8.93 5.14 -1.47
N LEU A 13 9.19 5.68 -0.28
CA LEU A 13 8.15 6.02 0.68
C LEU A 13 7.15 7.05 0.11
N ASN A 14 7.66 8.09 -0.54
CA ASN A 14 6.83 9.12 -1.16
C ASN A 14 5.99 8.56 -2.32
N SER A 15 6.57 7.67 -3.13
CA SER A 15 5.86 7.00 -4.22
C SER A 15 4.77 6.07 -3.71
N LEU A 16 5.01 5.32 -2.63
CA LEU A 16 4.01 4.49 -1.96
C LEU A 16 2.84 5.32 -1.44
N CYS A 17 3.12 6.47 -0.82
CA CYS A 17 2.08 7.41 -0.40
C CYS A 17 1.25 7.92 -1.58
N GLY A 18 1.88 8.15 -2.73
CA GLY A 18 1.19 8.53 -3.97
C GLY A 18 0.24 7.46 -4.49
N VAL A 19 0.60 6.19 -4.38
CA VAL A 19 -0.24 5.06 -4.76
C VAL A 19 -1.41 4.89 -3.78
N VAL A 20 -1.11 4.77 -2.50
CA VAL A 20 -2.11 4.49 -1.44
C VAL A 20 -3.10 5.65 -1.28
N ALA A 21 -2.63 6.87 -1.38
CA ALA A 21 -3.44 8.09 -1.28
C ALA A 21 -3.90 8.63 -2.64
N HIS A 22 -3.89 7.83 -3.70
CA HIS A 22 -4.35 8.27 -5.02
C HIS A 22 -5.79 8.77 -4.97
N THR A 23 -6.10 9.83 -5.72
CA THR A 23 -7.38 10.55 -5.60
C THR A 23 -8.58 9.68 -5.96
N SER A 24 -8.48 8.89 -7.03
CA SER A 24 -9.58 8.05 -7.53
C SER A 24 -9.43 6.57 -7.21
N GLN A 25 -8.20 6.05 -7.19
CA GLN A 25 -7.93 4.62 -7.02
C GLN A 25 -7.32 4.25 -5.66
N GLY A 26 -6.94 5.25 -4.87
CA GLY A 26 -6.42 5.08 -3.52
C GLY A 26 -7.51 5.04 -2.44
N LEU A 27 -7.06 4.97 -1.21
CA LEU A 27 -7.94 5.03 -0.03
C LEU A 27 -8.41 6.44 0.26
N THR A 28 -9.58 6.56 0.87
CA THR A 28 -10.12 7.84 1.38
C THR A 28 -9.36 8.28 2.63
N ASN A 29 -9.45 9.57 2.98
CA ASN A 29 -8.85 10.08 4.22
C ASN A 29 -9.36 9.34 5.47
N ARG A 30 -10.65 8.97 5.49
CA ARG A 30 -11.26 8.22 6.60
C ARG A 30 -10.65 6.81 6.72
N GLU A 31 -10.52 6.10 5.61
CA GLU A 31 -9.91 4.76 5.57
C GLU A 31 -8.43 4.82 6.00
N LEU A 32 -7.67 5.79 5.48
CA LEU A 32 -6.27 5.99 5.84
C LEU A 32 -6.11 6.29 7.33
N THR A 33 -6.92 7.19 7.89
CA THR A 33 -6.89 7.51 9.32
C THR A 33 -7.18 6.28 10.17
N ALA A 34 -8.20 5.49 9.82
CA ALA A 34 -8.54 4.27 10.55
C ALA A 34 -7.40 3.25 10.54
N LEU A 35 -6.77 3.03 9.38
CA LEU A 35 -5.66 2.09 9.23
C LEU A 35 -4.38 2.57 9.95
N LEU A 36 -4.07 3.86 9.89
CA LEU A 36 -2.95 4.44 10.63
C LEU A 36 -3.13 4.24 12.14
N CYS A 37 -4.30 4.57 12.68
CA CYS A 37 -4.62 4.36 14.09
C CYS A 37 -4.55 2.88 14.48
N GLN A 38 -5.05 1.97 13.63
CA GLN A 38 -4.98 0.52 13.85
C GLN A 38 -3.53 0.03 13.97
N CYS A 39 -2.62 0.61 13.19
CA CYS A 39 -1.20 0.28 13.23
C CYS A 39 -0.41 1.03 14.33
N GLY A 40 -1.08 1.84 15.15
CA GLY A 40 -0.44 2.63 16.19
C GLY A 40 0.42 3.77 15.65
N ILE A 41 0.09 4.30 14.47
CA ILE A 41 0.74 5.46 13.87
C ILE A 41 -0.08 6.69 14.22
N CYS A 42 0.56 7.68 14.86
CA CYS A 42 -0.10 8.94 15.17
C CYS A 42 -0.41 9.73 13.91
N VAL A 43 -1.65 10.15 13.79
CA VAL A 43 -2.08 11.04 12.71
C VAL A 43 -1.54 12.43 12.99
N VAL A 44 -0.75 12.96 12.08
CA VAL A 44 -0.26 14.33 12.16
C VAL A 44 -1.43 15.27 11.88
N ASP A 45 -1.79 16.08 12.87
CA ASP A 45 -2.76 17.15 12.68
C ASP A 45 -2.07 18.30 11.93
N VAL A 46 -2.16 18.26 10.62
CA VAL A 46 -1.80 19.41 9.78
C VAL A 46 -2.93 20.40 9.94
N GLY A 47 -2.80 21.27 10.94
CA GLY A 47 -3.80 22.22 11.36
C GLY A 47 -4.66 22.70 10.20
N SER A 48 -5.90 22.33 10.22
CA SER A 48 -6.93 22.90 9.36
C SER A 48 -7.15 24.34 9.81
N SER A 49 -6.21 25.22 9.47
CA SER A 49 -6.45 26.65 9.52
C SER A 49 -7.54 26.90 8.49
N ARG A 50 -8.79 26.87 8.93
CA ARG A 50 -9.89 27.48 8.19
C ARG A 50 -9.49 28.93 8.01
N SER A 51 -8.90 29.24 6.88
CA SER A 51 -8.73 30.63 6.51
C SER A 51 -10.12 31.26 6.46
N GLN A 52 -10.22 32.50 6.89
CA GLN A 52 -11.42 33.32 6.86
C GLN A 52 -12.11 33.38 5.48
N TRP A 53 -11.44 32.85 4.44
CA TRP A 53 -11.84 32.84 3.02
C TRP A 53 -12.19 31.45 2.49
N GLY A 54 -12.36 30.44 3.35
CA GLY A 54 -12.83 29.11 2.96
C GLY A 54 -11.84 28.24 2.21
N TYR A 55 -10.59 28.65 2.04
CA TYR A 55 -9.53 27.83 1.47
C TYR A 55 -8.83 27.04 2.57
N THR A 56 -8.92 25.73 2.53
CA THR A 56 -8.12 24.85 3.37
C THR A 56 -6.69 24.84 2.85
N THR A 57 -5.79 25.55 3.52
CA THR A 57 -4.33 25.42 3.30
C THR A 57 -3.81 24.16 3.97
N GLY A 58 -4.40 23.00 3.65
CA GLY A 58 -3.96 21.72 4.16
C GLY A 58 -3.02 21.04 3.15
N LEU A 59 -2.13 20.19 3.65
CA LEU A 59 -1.38 19.27 2.79
C LEU A 59 -2.37 18.44 1.96
N ASN A 60 -2.02 18.14 0.71
CA ASN A 60 -2.78 17.17 -0.04
C ASN A 60 -2.70 15.78 0.65
N LYS A 61 -3.61 14.88 0.30
CA LYS A 61 -3.74 13.57 0.93
C LYS A 61 -2.44 12.75 0.93
N ARG A 62 -1.68 12.82 -0.16
CA ARG A 62 -0.38 12.15 -0.30
C ARG A 62 0.66 12.72 0.66
N ASP A 63 0.81 14.05 0.70
CA ASP A 63 1.82 14.70 1.53
C ASP A 63 1.47 14.58 3.02
N TRP A 64 0.19 14.59 3.35
CA TRP A 64 -0.30 14.30 4.69
C TRP A 64 0.05 12.86 5.12
N LEU A 65 -0.23 11.86 4.29
CA LEU A 65 0.13 10.46 4.58
C LEU A 65 1.64 10.30 4.73
N TYR A 66 2.41 10.92 3.83
CA TYR A 66 3.87 10.91 3.92
C TYR A 66 4.36 11.49 5.27
N SER A 67 3.80 12.62 5.70
CA SER A 67 4.14 13.23 6.99
C SER A 67 3.84 12.33 8.18
N CYS A 68 2.70 11.61 8.16
CA CYS A 68 2.37 10.64 9.21
C CYS A 68 3.39 9.50 9.27
N LEU A 69 3.73 8.90 8.13
CA LEU A 69 4.67 7.78 8.06
C LEU A 69 6.11 8.21 8.37
N ALA A 70 6.56 9.34 7.84
CA ALA A 70 7.90 9.87 8.09
C ALA A 70 8.09 10.22 9.58
N THR A 71 7.10 10.85 10.21
CA THR A 71 7.13 11.16 11.65
C THR A 71 7.22 9.88 12.49
N GLU A 72 6.49 8.83 12.12
CA GLU A 72 6.57 7.55 12.82
C GLU A 72 7.97 6.92 12.69
N ILE A 73 8.56 6.96 11.50
CA ILE A 73 9.91 6.44 11.27
C ILE A 73 10.94 7.23 12.09
N ASP A 74 10.84 8.55 12.12
CA ASP A 74 11.74 9.41 12.89
C ASP A 74 11.63 9.16 14.39
N ASN A 75 10.44 8.92 14.90
CA ASN A 75 10.20 8.67 16.32
C ASN A 75 10.62 7.25 16.75
N SER A 76 10.33 6.25 15.93
CA SER A 76 10.57 4.85 16.28
C SER A 76 11.92 4.31 15.78
N HIS A 77 12.59 5.02 14.86
CA HIS A 77 13.77 4.56 14.13
C HIS A 77 13.55 3.18 13.46
N SER A 78 12.32 2.91 13.03
CA SER A 78 11.89 1.63 12.49
C SER A 78 10.84 1.77 11.41
N PHE A 79 10.89 0.89 10.41
CA PHE A 79 9.85 0.76 9.37
C PHE A 79 8.75 -0.25 9.72
N ASN A 80 8.81 -0.91 10.88
CA ASN A 80 7.90 -2.01 11.21
C ASN A 80 6.42 -1.60 11.14
N LYS A 81 6.06 -0.44 11.69
CA LYS A 81 4.68 0.05 11.65
C LYS A 81 4.26 0.48 10.24
N VAL A 82 5.19 1.01 9.44
CA VAL A 82 4.95 1.35 8.03
C VAL A 82 4.63 0.08 7.23
N PHE A 83 5.39 -0.98 7.44
CA PHE A 83 5.11 -2.27 6.79
C PHE A 83 3.81 -2.90 7.28
N SER A 84 3.50 -2.83 8.56
CA SER A 84 2.20 -3.24 9.10
C SER A 84 1.05 -2.45 8.49
N PHE A 85 1.24 -1.16 8.27
CA PHE A 85 0.27 -0.30 7.57
C PHE A 85 0.06 -0.74 6.12
N LEU A 86 1.13 -1.04 5.37
CA LEU A 86 1.02 -1.55 4.00
C LEU A 86 0.29 -2.90 3.93
N GLU A 87 0.58 -3.81 4.86
CA GLU A 87 -0.16 -5.08 4.97
C GLU A 87 -1.64 -4.86 5.32
N ALA A 88 -1.95 -3.89 6.17
CA ALA A 88 -3.32 -3.52 6.49
C ALA A 88 -4.06 -2.91 5.28
N VAL A 89 -3.40 -2.03 4.52
CA VAL A 89 -3.94 -1.45 3.28
C VAL A 89 -4.24 -2.54 2.25
N LEU A 90 -3.36 -3.52 2.11
CA LEU A 90 -3.46 -4.60 1.12
C LEU A 90 -4.05 -5.90 1.70
N ASN A 91 -4.80 -5.80 2.79
CA ASN A 91 -5.56 -6.92 3.30
C ASN A 91 -6.76 -7.23 2.36
N PRO A 92 -6.77 -8.40 1.68
CA PRO A 92 -7.83 -8.72 0.73
C PRO A 92 -9.24 -8.77 1.33
N ALA A 93 -9.36 -8.95 2.64
CA ALA A 93 -10.64 -8.95 3.33
C ALA A 93 -11.40 -7.62 3.26
N LEU A 94 -10.70 -6.52 2.98
CA LEU A 94 -11.31 -5.19 2.80
C LEU A 94 -11.92 -4.98 1.41
N TYR A 95 -11.67 -5.88 0.46
CA TYR A 95 -11.97 -5.72 -0.97
C TYR A 95 -12.86 -6.87 -1.49
N THR A 96 -14.00 -7.09 -0.85
CA THR A 96 -14.85 -8.27 -1.09
C THR A 96 -15.84 -8.10 -2.25
N ASN A 97 -16.18 -6.87 -2.63
CA ASN A 97 -17.10 -6.61 -3.75
C ASN A 97 -16.35 -6.42 -5.10
N ALA A 98 -17.06 -6.50 -6.20
CA ALA A 98 -16.47 -6.42 -7.54
C ALA A 98 -15.70 -5.10 -7.79
N ASP A 99 -16.29 -3.96 -7.41
CA ASP A 99 -15.68 -2.64 -7.62
C ASP A 99 -14.40 -2.46 -6.77
N SER A 100 -14.40 -2.98 -5.54
CA SER A 100 -13.22 -2.93 -4.68
C SER A 100 -12.10 -3.87 -5.09
N ARG A 101 -12.40 -4.96 -5.83
CA ARG A 101 -11.37 -5.86 -6.37
C ARG A 101 -10.47 -5.18 -7.40
N GLU A 102 -11.04 -4.36 -8.28
CA GLU A 102 -10.25 -3.60 -9.26
C GLU A 102 -9.30 -2.62 -8.55
N LYS A 103 -9.80 -1.93 -7.53
CA LYS A 103 -9.01 -1.07 -6.66
C LYS A 103 -7.89 -1.85 -5.97
N TYR A 104 -8.17 -3.02 -5.43
CA TYR A 104 -7.18 -3.89 -4.80
C TYR A 104 -6.07 -4.30 -5.78
N MET A 105 -6.44 -4.72 -6.98
CA MET A 105 -5.49 -5.10 -8.02
C MET A 105 -4.56 -3.95 -8.38
N TYR A 106 -5.11 -2.74 -8.54
CA TYR A 106 -4.32 -1.54 -8.79
C TYR A 106 -3.34 -1.28 -7.63
N LEU A 107 -3.82 -1.26 -6.39
CA LEU A 107 -2.99 -1.00 -5.21
C LEU A 107 -1.88 -2.04 -5.06
N LEU A 108 -2.18 -3.32 -5.25
CA LEU A 108 -1.21 -4.40 -5.14
C LEU A 108 -0.15 -4.32 -6.25
N GLU A 109 -0.56 -4.06 -7.50
CA GLU A 109 0.33 -3.91 -8.64
C GLU A 109 1.28 -2.74 -8.46
N GLU A 110 0.75 -1.55 -8.22
CA GLU A 110 1.55 -0.33 -8.11
C GLU A 110 2.46 -0.33 -6.87
N THR A 111 1.99 -0.88 -5.76
CA THR A 111 2.82 -1.03 -4.54
C THR A 111 3.99 -1.97 -4.81
N ASN A 112 3.76 -3.11 -5.46
CA ASN A 112 4.83 -4.07 -5.76
C ASN A 112 5.86 -3.53 -6.76
N LYS A 113 5.45 -2.70 -7.73
CA LYS A 113 6.41 -2.02 -8.62
C LYS A 113 7.47 -1.22 -7.85
N ILE A 114 7.08 -0.60 -6.75
CA ILE A 114 8.00 0.17 -5.90
C ILE A 114 8.79 -0.75 -4.97
N LEU A 115 8.12 -1.67 -4.28
CA LEU A 115 8.73 -2.54 -3.28
C LEU A 115 9.79 -3.48 -3.86
N LEU A 116 9.64 -3.94 -5.11
CA LEU A 116 10.60 -4.83 -5.76
C LEU A 116 11.99 -4.20 -5.88
N PHE A 117 12.10 -2.89 -6.06
CA PHE A 117 13.38 -2.19 -6.04
C PHE A 117 14.01 -2.13 -4.63
N ALA A 118 13.22 -2.28 -3.60
CA ALA A 118 13.71 -2.39 -2.21
C ALA A 118 13.99 -3.85 -1.78
N GLY A 119 13.75 -4.83 -2.65
CA GLY A 119 13.88 -6.24 -2.31
C GLY A 119 12.72 -6.77 -1.47
N LEU A 120 11.55 -6.18 -1.63
CA LEU A 120 10.33 -6.51 -0.93
C LEU A 120 9.19 -6.76 -1.92
N SER A 121 8.20 -7.54 -1.51
CA SER A 121 6.97 -7.76 -2.26
C SER A 121 5.82 -8.08 -1.32
N ILE A 122 4.62 -7.69 -1.68
CA ILE A 122 3.39 -8.11 -0.99
C ILE A 122 2.73 -9.17 -1.85
N ASP A 123 2.43 -10.31 -1.24
CA ASP A 123 1.79 -11.43 -1.91
C ASP A 123 0.26 -11.27 -2.01
N GLN A 124 -0.39 -12.24 -2.63
CA GLN A 124 -1.84 -12.27 -2.83
C GLN A 124 -2.66 -12.31 -1.54
N SER A 125 -2.05 -12.69 -0.42
CA SER A 125 -2.68 -12.69 0.91
C SER A 125 -2.49 -11.36 1.66
N GLY A 126 -1.83 -10.39 1.04
CA GLY A 126 -1.52 -9.11 1.65
C GLY A 126 -0.31 -9.13 2.58
N ARG A 127 0.53 -10.16 2.50
CA ARG A 127 1.70 -10.33 3.38
C ARG A 127 2.98 -9.85 2.72
N LEU A 128 3.74 -9.08 3.47
CA LEU A 128 5.06 -8.62 3.06
C LEU A 128 6.08 -9.76 3.11
N LYS A 129 6.83 -9.91 2.02
CA LYS A 129 7.91 -10.90 1.89
C LYS A 129 9.18 -10.25 1.39
N GLU A 130 10.31 -10.79 1.82
CA GLU A 130 11.60 -10.47 1.22
C GLU A 130 11.79 -11.26 -0.07
N VAL A 131 12.24 -10.57 -1.09
CA VAL A 131 12.52 -11.13 -2.42
C VAL A 131 13.86 -10.59 -2.93
N SER A 132 14.40 -11.21 -3.96
CA SER A 132 15.56 -10.63 -4.66
C SER A 132 15.19 -9.24 -5.19
N ARG A 133 16.09 -8.26 -4.99
CA ARG A 133 15.90 -6.90 -5.49
C ARG A 133 15.83 -6.89 -7.01
N ALA A 134 14.88 -6.17 -7.57
CA ALA A 134 14.83 -5.89 -8.99
C ALA A 134 15.79 -4.74 -9.34
N HIS A 135 16.43 -4.82 -10.49
CA HIS A 135 17.39 -3.83 -10.97
C HIS A 135 16.91 -3.08 -12.20
N THR A 136 15.89 -3.59 -12.89
CA THR A 136 15.35 -2.99 -14.11
C THR A 136 13.83 -2.93 -14.08
N LEU A 137 13.27 -1.98 -14.84
CA LEU A 137 11.81 -1.87 -15.00
C LEU A 137 11.23 -3.12 -15.68
N THR A 138 11.91 -3.69 -16.65
CA THR A 138 11.48 -4.92 -17.33
C THR A 138 11.34 -6.09 -16.35
N GLU A 139 12.29 -6.23 -15.42
CA GLU A 139 12.23 -7.25 -14.39
C GLU A 139 11.05 -7.04 -13.43
N VAL A 140 10.80 -5.79 -13.06
CA VAL A 140 9.63 -5.42 -12.24
C VAL A 140 8.33 -5.78 -12.97
N ASP A 141 8.18 -5.39 -14.23
CA ASP A 141 6.98 -5.66 -15.02
C ASP A 141 6.72 -7.17 -15.19
N GLN A 142 7.77 -7.95 -15.41
CA GLN A 142 7.65 -9.41 -15.50
C GLN A 142 7.14 -10.04 -14.20
N ARG A 143 7.70 -9.61 -13.05
CA ARG A 143 7.30 -10.13 -11.73
C ARG A 143 5.89 -9.71 -11.34
N VAL A 144 5.52 -8.47 -11.61
CA VAL A 144 4.18 -7.94 -11.34
C VAL A 144 3.14 -8.62 -12.25
N ASN A 145 3.45 -8.84 -13.52
CA ASN A 145 2.55 -9.56 -14.44
C ASN A 145 2.38 -11.03 -14.02
N HIS A 146 3.42 -11.68 -13.51
CA HIS A 146 3.31 -13.03 -12.97
C HIS A 146 2.38 -13.09 -11.74
N LEU A 147 2.51 -12.14 -10.83
CA LEU A 147 1.63 -12.01 -9.66
C LEU A 147 0.17 -11.78 -10.08
N LYS A 148 -0.05 -10.89 -11.04
CA LYS A 148 -1.37 -10.57 -11.60
C LYS A 148 -2.03 -11.79 -12.24
N LYS A 149 -1.29 -12.54 -13.06
CA LYS A 149 -1.77 -13.79 -13.68
C LYS A 149 -2.19 -14.81 -12.63
N ALA A 150 -1.40 -15.01 -11.59
CA ALA A 150 -1.73 -15.94 -10.51
C ALA A 150 -3.00 -15.54 -9.73
N LEU A 151 -3.30 -14.25 -9.63
CA LEU A 151 -4.55 -13.75 -9.05
C LEU A 151 -5.77 -14.03 -9.93
N TYR A 152 -5.65 -13.82 -11.25
CA TYR A 152 -6.72 -14.13 -12.21
C TYR A 152 -7.00 -15.63 -12.26
N ASP A 153 -5.99 -16.47 -12.32
CA ASP A 153 -6.15 -17.92 -12.38
C ASP A 153 -6.90 -18.46 -11.15
N ARG A 154 -6.63 -17.90 -9.95
CA ARG A 154 -7.37 -18.26 -8.73
C ARG A 154 -8.82 -17.78 -8.74
N ALA A 155 -9.09 -16.61 -9.29
CA ALA A 155 -10.46 -16.09 -9.40
C ALA A 155 -11.30 -17.00 -10.31
N ILE A 156 -10.76 -17.41 -11.45
CA ILE A 156 -11.40 -18.35 -12.39
C ILE A 156 -11.64 -19.70 -11.73
N HIS A 157 -10.66 -20.27 -11.03
CA HIS A 157 -10.83 -21.54 -10.31
C HIS A 157 -11.88 -21.48 -9.19
N SER A 158 -12.02 -20.35 -8.51
CA SER A 158 -13.06 -20.19 -7.48
C SER A 158 -14.46 -20.09 -8.08
N GLU A 159 -14.60 -19.49 -9.25
CA GLU A 159 -15.89 -19.42 -9.96
C GLU A 159 -16.26 -20.76 -10.59
N VAL A 160 -15.34 -21.43 -11.23
CA VAL A 160 -15.56 -22.77 -11.81
C VAL A 160 -15.99 -23.78 -10.73
N ARG A 161 -15.40 -23.72 -9.53
CA ARG A 161 -15.83 -24.57 -8.42
C ARG A 161 -17.27 -24.33 -7.98
N LYS A 162 -17.79 -23.11 -8.11
CA LYS A 162 -19.20 -22.81 -7.79
C LYS A 162 -20.19 -23.48 -8.75
N TYR A 163 -19.78 -23.69 -10.00
CA TYR A 163 -20.60 -24.33 -11.04
C TYR A 163 -20.46 -25.85 -11.10
N CYS A 164 -19.49 -26.45 -10.42
CA CYS A 164 -19.28 -27.90 -10.39
C CYS A 164 -19.86 -28.60 -9.15
N ILE A 165 -20.63 -27.90 -8.30
CA ILE A 165 -21.26 -28.45 -7.08
C ILE A 165 -22.80 -28.44 -7.20
N GLU A 166 -23.35 -28.54 -8.40
CA GLU A 166 -24.76 -28.91 -8.61
C GLU A 166 -24.87 -30.35 -9.15
#